data_f9e5559a9a64fe3b7abe900e1fba8bab
#
_entry.id   f9e5559a9a64fe3b7abe900e1fba8bab
#
_cell.length_a   1.000
_cell.length_b   1.000
_cell.length_c   1.000
_cell.angle_alpha   90.00
_cell.angle_beta   90.00
_cell.angle_gamma   90.00
#
_symmetry.space_group_name_H-M   'P 1'
#
loop_
_entity.id
_entity.type
_entity.pdbx_description
1 polymer ?
#
loop_
_entity_poly.entity_id
_entity_poly.type
_entity_poly.pdbx_seq_one_letter_code
_entity_poly.pdbx_strand_id
1 'polypeptide(L)'
;MTSSLSKRSIAEFLGTFWLVLGGCGAAVLAAGFPSLGIGFAGVALAFGLTLLTMCYAIGPISGCHINPAVTIGLYVGGRFPAKDILPYIVAQVVGAI
;
A
#
# COMPACT_ATOMS: atom_id res chain seq x y z
N MET A 1 -5.11 -17.67 -2.70
CA MET A 1 -5.22 -17.13 -1.34
C MET A 1 -6.37 -17.80 -0.61
N THR A 2 -6.12 -18.22 0.62
CA THR A 2 -7.11 -18.94 1.44
C THR A 2 -7.88 -18.01 2.37
N SER A 3 -7.44 -16.77 2.55
CA SER A 3 -8.10 -15.80 3.43
C SER A 3 -9.43 -15.32 2.86
N SER A 4 -10.39 -15.03 3.73
CA SER A 4 -11.67 -14.45 3.33
C SER A 4 -11.48 -13.06 2.73
N LEU A 5 -12.45 -12.62 1.95
CA LEU A 5 -12.41 -11.26 1.38
C LEU A 5 -12.37 -10.19 2.47
N SER A 6 -13.07 -10.41 3.60
CA SER A 6 -13.02 -9.46 4.72
C SER A 6 -11.62 -9.31 5.29
N LYS A 7 -10.92 -10.42 5.53
CA LYS A 7 -9.53 -10.39 6.02
C LYS A 7 -8.60 -9.73 5.03
N ARG A 8 -8.73 -10.04 3.76
CA ARG A 8 -7.93 -9.44 2.70
C ARG A 8 -8.16 -7.93 2.60
N SER A 9 -9.40 -7.50 2.71
CA SER A 9 -9.76 -6.08 2.67
C SER A 9 -9.20 -5.32 3.87
N ILE A 10 -9.29 -5.90 5.08
CA ILE A 10 -8.70 -5.30 6.28
C ILE A 10 -7.19 -5.19 6.14
N ALA A 11 -6.54 -6.23 5.59
CA ALA A 11 -5.10 -6.20 5.35
C ALA A 11 -4.72 -5.08 4.36
N GLU A 12 -5.50 -4.91 3.28
CA GLU A 12 -5.25 -3.83 2.31
C GLU A 12 -5.47 -2.45 2.93
N PHE A 13 -6.47 -2.30 3.78
CA PHE A 13 -6.69 -1.05 4.51
C PHE A 13 -5.50 -0.71 5.40
N LEU A 14 -5.05 -1.66 6.23
CA LEU A 14 -3.93 -1.43 7.14
C LEU A 14 -2.62 -1.21 6.39
N GLY A 15 -2.38 -1.97 5.33
CA GLY A 15 -1.18 -1.84 4.52
C GLY A 15 -1.10 -0.49 3.81
N THR A 16 -2.19 -0.04 3.22
CA THR A 16 -2.23 1.27 2.55
C THR A 16 -2.10 2.40 3.55
N PHE A 17 -2.74 2.29 4.72
CA PHE A 17 -2.57 3.24 5.80
C PHE A 17 -1.08 3.37 6.19
N TRP A 18 -0.39 2.26 6.37
CA TRP A 18 1.03 2.24 6.70
C TRP A 18 1.88 2.86 5.60
N LEU A 19 1.60 2.50 4.34
CA LEU A 19 2.33 3.04 3.19
C LEU A 19 2.21 4.56 3.11
N VAL A 20 0.99 5.08 3.20
CA VAL A 20 0.74 6.53 3.11
C VAL A 20 1.31 7.25 4.33
N LEU A 21 1.12 6.71 5.53
CA LEU A 21 1.67 7.29 6.74
C LEU A 21 3.20 7.36 6.68
N GLY A 22 3.85 6.27 6.32
CA GLY A 22 5.31 6.21 6.27
C GLY A 22 5.89 6.94 5.07
N GLY A 23 5.35 6.72 3.88
CA GLY A 23 5.87 7.31 2.65
C GLY A 23 5.51 8.77 2.48
N CYS A 24 4.24 9.09 2.47
CA CYS A 24 3.78 10.47 2.33
C CYS A 24 4.12 11.29 3.58
N GLY A 25 4.06 10.70 4.77
CA GLY A 25 4.47 11.36 6.00
C GLY A 25 5.94 11.76 5.96
N ALA A 26 6.81 10.87 5.51
CA ALA A 26 8.22 11.17 5.32
C ALA A 26 8.44 12.32 4.32
N ALA A 27 7.68 12.31 3.21
CA ALA A 27 7.78 13.35 2.20
C ALA A 27 7.37 14.72 2.74
N VAL A 28 6.26 14.78 3.46
CA VAL A 28 5.74 16.04 4.02
C VAL A 28 6.71 16.60 5.08
N LEU A 29 7.20 15.75 5.97
CA LEU A 29 8.14 16.19 7.01
C LEU A 29 9.47 16.60 6.42
N ALA A 30 9.99 15.87 5.43
CA ALA A 30 11.24 16.19 4.77
C ALA A 30 11.16 17.53 4.03
N ALA A 31 10.03 17.84 3.42
CA ALA A 31 9.83 19.11 2.73
C ALA A 31 9.89 20.31 3.68
N GLY A 32 9.53 20.12 4.96
CA GLY A 32 9.64 21.17 5.97
C GLY A 32 11.07 21.49 6.41
N PHE A 33 12.03 20.62 6.08
CA PHE A 33 13.43 20.75 6.48
C PHE A 33 14.36 20.48 5.29
N PRO A 34 14.37 21.37 4.27
CA PRO A 34 15.08 21.09 3.01
C PRO A 34 16.57 20.87 3.18
N SER A 35 17.21 21.50 4.18
CA SER A 35 18.65 21.36 4.42
C SER A 35 18.99 20.17 5.32
N LEU A 36 18.11 19.80 6.24
CA LEU A 36 18.38 18.79 7.27
C LEU A 36 17.54 17.53 7.07
N GLY A 37 16.55 17.56 6.18
CA GLY A 37 15.67 16.44 5.91
C GLY A 37 16.34 15.35 5.09
N ILE A 38 15.65 14.21 4.95
CA ILE A 38 16.18 13.02 4.29
C ILE A 38 16.27 13.15 2.76
N GLY A 39 15.65 14.17 2.18
CA GLY A 39 15.69 14.40 0.73
C GLY A 39 14.87 13.37 -0.07
N PHE A 40 14.94 13.48 -1.39
CA PHE A 40 14.17 12.58 -2.28
C PHE A 40 14.60 11.12 -2.14
N ALA A 41 15.90 10.85 -1.99
CA ALA A 41 16.39 9.48 -1.81
C ALA A 41 15.85 8.87 -0.53
N GLY A 42 15.84 9.63 0.57
CA GLY A 42 15.27 9.16 1.84
C GLY A 42 13.76 8.92 1.74
N VAL A 43 13.02 9.78 1.04
CA VAL A 43 11.60 9.59 0.80
C VAL A 43 11.34 8.34 -0.02
N ALA A 44 12.13 8.12 -1.08
CA ALA A 44 12.02 6.90 -1.88
C ALA A 44 12.27 5.65 -1.05
N LEU A 45 13.26 5.67 -0.16
CA LEU A 45 13.52 4.57 0.77
C LEU A 45 12.36 4.36 1.74
N ALA A 46 11.74 5.44 2.25
CA ALA A 46 10.58 5.33 3.14
C ALA A 46 9.42 4.63 2.44
N PHE A 47 9.11 4.99 1.18
CA PHE A 47 8.09 4.29 0.40
C PHE A 47 8.47 2.83 0.16
N GLY A 48 9.69 2.57 -0.26
CA GLY A 48 10.16 1.21 -0.53
C GLY A 48 10.14 0.32 0.72
N LEU A 49 10.57 0.84 1.85
CA LEU A 49 10.61 0.07 3.10
C LEU A 49 9.20 -0.17 3.67
N THR A 50 8.30 0.80 3.59
CA THR A 50 6.91 0.59 4.02
C THR A 50 6.23 -0.45 3.14
N LEU A 51 6.44 -0.42 1.82
CA LEU A 51 5.92 -1.43 0.92
C LEU A 51 6.54 -2.80 1.21
N LEU A 52 7.85 -2.87 1.34
CA LEU A 52 8.56 -4.14 1.58
C LEU A 52 8.10 -4.81 2.87
N THR A 53 8.03 -4.05 3.97
CA THR A 53 7.60 -4.59 5.25
C THR A 53 6.15 -5.08 5.18
N MET A 54 5.27 -4.37 4.48
CA MET A 54 3.88 -4.81 4.29
C MET A 54 3.80 -6.03 3.39
N CYS A 55 4.63 -6.15 2.36
CA CYS A 55 4.66 -7.35 1.52
C CYS A 55 4.94 -8.60 2.36
N TYR A 56 5.87 -8.53 3.30
CA TYR A 56 6.13 -9.63 4.21
C TYR A 56 4.99 -9.85 5.19
N ALA A 57 4.40 -8.78 5.72
CA ALA A 57 3.37 -8.88 6.75
C ALA A 57 2.03 -9.38 6.21
N ILE A 58 1.57 -8.82 5.10
CA ILE A 58 0.23 -9.09 4.57
C ILE A 58 0.21 -9.76 3.19
N GLY A 59 1.36 -9.97 2.56
CA GLY A 59 1.44 -10.66 1.28
C GLY A 59 0.71 -12.01 1.31
N PRO A 60 0.94 -12.86 2.33
CA PRO A 60 0.22 -14.13 2.43
C PRO A 60 -1.29 -14.00 2.68
N ILE A 61 -1.75 -12.85 3.14
CA ILE A 61 -3.17 -12.61 3.41
C ILE A 61 -3.87 -12.03 2.18
N SER A 62 -3.41 -10.86 1.71
CA SER A 62 -4.09 -10.11 0.65
C SER A 62 -3.34 -10.07 -0.66
N GLY A 63 -2.07 -10.47 -0.69
CA GLY A 63 -1.16 -10.28 -1.81
C GLY A 63 -0.44 -8.93 -1.79
N CYS A 64 -0.74 -8.09 -0.82
CA CYS A 64 -0.09 -6.79 -0.61
C CYS A 64 -0.11 -5.91 -1.86
N HIS A 65 -1.30 -5.61 -2.37
CA HIS A 65 -1.43 -4.66 -3.49
C HIS A 65 -1.17 -3.23 -3.01
N ILE A 66 -1.90 -2.81 -1.98
CA ILE A 66 -1.89 -1.49 -1.34
C ILE A 66 -1.83 -0.30 -2.31
N ASN A 67 -2.35 -0.51 -3.50
CA ASN A 67 -2.39 0.46 -4.59
C ASN A 67 -3.45 0.04 -5.59
N PRO A 68 -4.43 0.92 -5.94
CA PRO A 68 -5.44 0.58 -6.93
C PRO A 68 -4.88 0.22 -8.31
N ALA A 69 -3.79 0.87 -8.72
CA ALA A 69 -3.14 0.57 -10.01
C ALA A 69 -2.59 -0.85 -10.04
N VAL A 70 -2.00 -1.33 -8.93
CA VAL A 70 -1.51 -2.70 -8.81
C VAL A 70 -2.66 -3.69 -8.90
N THR A 71 -3.77 -3.42 -8.21
CA THR A 71 -4.96 -4.28 -8.24
C THR A 71 -5.52 -4.39 -9.66
N ILE A 72 -5.67 -3.27 -10.36
CA ILE A 72 -6.16 -3.26 -11.74
C ILE A 72 -5.16 -3.96 -12.66
N GLY A 73 -3.87 -3.72 -12.49
CA GLY A 73 -2.84 -4.37 -13.29
C GLY A 73 -2.85 -5.88 -13.14
N LEU A 74 -3.01 -6.39 -11.94
CA LEU A 74 -3.09 -7.83 -11.69
C LEU A 74 -4.36 -8.42 -12.29
N TYR A 75 -5.48 -7.70 -12.26
CA TYR A 75 -6.69 -8.13 -12.93
C TYR A 75 -6.48 -8.23 -14.45
N VAL A 76 -5.91 -7.21 -15.07
CA VAL A 76 -5.64 -7.21 -16.51
C VAL A 76 -4.69 -8.35 -16.87
N GLY A 77 -3.72 -8.65 -16.01
CA GLY A 77 -2.80 -9.77 -16.20
C GLY A 77 -3.39 -11.16 -15.89
N GLY A 78 -4.68 -11.23 -15.56
CA GLY A 78 -5.35 -12.51 -15.28
C GLY A 78 -5.03 -13.12 -13.92
N ARG A 79 -4.47 -12.34 -13.00
CA ARG A 79 -4.01 -12.84 -11.69
C ARG A 79 -4.90 -12.41 -10.53
N PHE A 80 -5.98 -11.70 -10.81
CA PHE A 80 -6.88 -11.21 -9.76
C PHE A 80 -8.32 -11.21 -10.26
N PRO A 81 -9.29 -11.71 -9.47
CA PRO A 81 -10.68 -11.78 -9.89
C PRO A 81 -11.34 -10.40 -9.90
N ALA A 82 -12.15 -10.15 -10.93
CA ALA A 82 -12.86 -8.88 -11.09
C ALA A 82 -13.78 -8.55 -9.91
N LYS A 83 -14.38 -9.56 -9.30
CA LYS A 83 -15.31 -9.40 -8.17
C LYS A 83 -14.65 -8.79 -6.93
N ASP A 84 -13.33 -8.92 -6.80
CA ASP A 84 -12.58 -8.45 -5.63
C ASP A 84 -11.94 -7.07 -5.86
N ILE A 85 -12.03 -6.52 -7.07
CA ILE A 85 -11.41 -5.21 -7.39
C ILE A 85 -12.00 -4.10 -6.53
N LEU A 86 -13.34 -3.99 -6.49
CA LEU A 86 -13.99 -2.90 -5.77
C LEU A 86 -13.71 -2.94 -4.27
N PRO A 87 -13.85 -4.08 -3.57
CA PRO A 87 -13.47 -4.15 -2.16
C PRO A 87 -12.02 -3.76 -1.89
N TYR A 88 -11.09 -4.17 -2.73
CA TYR A 88 -9.68 -3.81 -2.59
C TYR A 88 -9.47 -2.32 -2.74
N ILE A 89 -10.03 -1.72 -3.78
CA ILE A 89 -9.87 -0.29 -4.05
C ILE A 89 -10.50 0.55 -2.93
N VAL A 90 -11.69 0.18 -2.47
CA VAL A 90 -12.35 0.87 -1.35
C VAL A 90 -11.49 0.80 -0.09
N ALA A 91 -10.98 -0.39 0.25
CA ALA A 91 -10.12 -0.56 1.42
C ALA A 91 -8.85 0.28 1.31
N GLN A 92 -8.22 0.29 0.14
CA GLN A 92 -7.01 1.06 -0.13
C GLN A 92 -7.25 2.57 -0.01
N VAL A 93 -8.30 3.07 -0.63
CA VAL A 93 -8.63 4.51 -0.60
C VAL A 93 -8.96 4.95 0.82
N VAL A 94 -9.76 4.19 1.55
CA VAL A 94 -10.11 4.51 2.94
C VAL A 94 -8.87 4.44 3.83
N GLY A 95 -8.00 3.46 3.61
CA GLY A 95 -6.74 3.36 4.36
C GLY A 95 -5.80 4.54 4.10
N ALA A 96 -5.82 5.11 2.90
CA ALA A 96 -4.97 6.25 2.53
C ALA A 96 -5.45 7.57 3.14
N ILE A 97 -6.70 7.67 3.50
CA ILE A 97 -7.27 8.87 4.13
C ILE A 97 -7.00 8.85 5.62
#